data_ac6bb164045256305fe9c7cb96078713
#
_entry.id   ac6bb164045256305fe9c7cb96078713
#
_cell.length_a   1.000
_cell.length_b   1.000
_cell.length_c   1.000
_cell.angle_alpha   90.00
_cell.angle_beta   90.00
_cell.angle_gamma   90.00
#
_symmetry.space_group_name_H-M   'P 1'
#
loop_
_entity.id
_entity.type
_entity.pdbx_description
1 polymer ?
#
loop_
_entity_poly.entity_id
_entity_poly.type
_entity_poly.pdbx_seq_one_letter_code
_entity_poly.pdbx_strand_id
1 'polypeptide(L)'
;SNVICSNLMADGNGYIRVEADDSSLLIQQFNPSFQLSSTRSITNELPLFGGFYAGANNYYVVFGQTNPDENDNTEVFRLVKYDKSWNRLGSVSLYGANTYVPFHAGSLRMYEYNNYLFIRTCHTMYASSDGFHHQANVTWQIDTSSMSTVDSYYGIMNIGIGYASHSFNQFIQVDDAGNI
;
A
#
# COMPACT_ATOMS: atom_id res chain seq x y z
N SER A 1 -17.41 1.37 -1.08
CA SER A 1 -16.34 0.39 -0.99
C SER A 1 -15.75 0.43 0.41
N ASN A 2 -15.59 -0.73 1.03
CA ASN A 2 -15.00 -0.78 2.36
C ASN A 2 -13.48 -0.70 2.22
N VAL A 3 -12.95 0.49 2.29
CA VAL A 3 -11.49 0.68 2.42
C VAL A 3 -11.10 0.27 3.84
N ILE A 4 -10.06 -0.53 3.96
CA ILE A 4 -9.51 -0.90 5.27
C ILE A 4 -8.83 0.34 5.83
N CYS A 5 -9.40 0.92 6.88
CA CYS A 5 -8.87 2.13 7.52
C CYS A 5 -7.95 1.81 8.71
N SER A 6 -7.79 0.55 9.09
CA SER A 6 -7.02 0.16 10.28
C SER A 6 -6.25 -1.13 10.04
N ASN A 7 -4.98 -1.13 10.46
CA ASN A 7 -4.11 -2.30 10.46
C ASN A 7 -3.55 -2.52 11.87
N LEU A 8 -3.60 -3.77 12.34
CA LEU A 8 -2.95 -4.22 13.57
C LEU A 8 -1.87 -5.24 13.20
N MET A 9 -0.64 -5.03 13.68
CA MET A 9 0.49 -5.91 13.40
C MET A 9 1.31 -6.15 14.67
N ALA A 10 2.04 -7.27 14.69
CA ALA A 10 3.11 -7.47 15.66
C ALA A 10 4.24 -6.46 15.40
N ASP A 11 4.84 -5.92 16.46
CA ASP A 11 5.94 -4.97 16.39
C ASP A 11 6.89 -5.20 17.60
N GLY A 12 8.04 -5.78 17.32
CA GLY A 12 8.94 -6.25 18.37
C GLY A 12 8.26 -7.25 19.30
N ASN A 13 8.26 -6.96 20.60
CA ASN A 13 7.58 -7.80 21.60
C ASN A 13 6.12 -7.42 21.83
N GLY A 14 5.59 -6.42 21.14
CA GLY A 14 4.22 -5.92 21.30
C GLY A 14 3.47 -5.85 19.99
N TYR A 15 2.55 -4.89 19.94
CA TYR A 15 1.69 -4.70 18.79
C TYR A 15 1.59 -3.22 18.45
N ILE A 16 1.34 -2.94 17.19
CA ILE A 16 1.08 -1.60 16.69
C ILE A 16 -0.21 -1.58 15.87
N ARG A 17 -1.08 -0.62 16.16
CA ARG A 17 -2.28 -0.34 15.38
C ARG A 17 -2.12 1.01 14.70
N VAL A 18 -2.37 1.03 13.41
CA VAL A 18 -2.44 2.27 12.62
C VAL A 18 -3.82 2.37 12.03
N GLU A 19 -4.47 3.47 12.28
CA GLU A 19 -5.80 3.79 11.79
C GLU A 19 -5.80 5.15 11.10
N ALA A 20 -6.42 5.24 9.94
CA ALA A 20 -6.53 6.49 9.20
C ALA A 20 -7.90 7.13 9.43
N ASP A 21 -7.89 8.44 9.63
CA ASP A 21 -9.02 9.33 9.39
C ASP A 21 -8.79 10.15 8.11
N ASP A 22 -9.65 11.14 7.86
CA ASP A 22 -9.59 11.94 6.62
C ASP A 22 -8.30 12.77 6.48
N SER A 23 -7.57 12.99 7.56
CA SER A 23 -6.43 13.93 7.60
C SER A 23 -5.17 13.38 8.26
N SER A 24 -5.30 12.33 9.06
CA SER A 24 -4.20 11.84 9.88
C SER A 24 -4.22 10.33 10.09
N LEU A 25 -3.07 9.80 10.46
CA LEU A 25 -2.93 8.46 11.01
C LEU A 25 -2.87 8.53 12.52
N LEU A 26 -3.77 7.80 13.19
CA LEU A 26 -3.67 7.50 14.60
C LEU A 26 -2.83 6.23 14.77
N ILE A 27 -1.75 6.36 15.52
CA ILE A 27 -0.78 5.29 15.78
C ILE A 27 -0.84 4.94 17.25
N GLN A 28 -1.14 3.70 17.56
CA GLN A 28 -1.22 3.17 18.92
C GLN A 28 -0.29 1.99 19.08
N GLN A 29 0.58 2.04 20.08
CA GLN A 29 1.46 0.93 20.43
C GLN A 29 0.96 0.24 21.70
N PHE A 30 1.06 -1.07 21.73
CA PHE A 30 0.60 -1.92 22.81
C PHE A 30 1.73 -2.83 23.27
N ASN A 31 1.80 -3.10 24.56
CA ASN A 31 2.71 -4.07 25.13
C ASN A 31 2.24 -5.52 24.81
N PRO A 32 3.01 -6.57 25.18
CA PRO A 32 2.62 -7.96 24.92
C PRO A 32 1.29 -8.39 25.56
N SER A 33 0.83 -7.67 26.57
CA SER A 33 -0.46 -7.91 27.25
C SER A 33 -1.60 -7.08 26.66
N PHE A 34 -1.42 -6.48 25.46
CA PHE A 34 -2.37 -5.59 24.80
C PHE A 34 -2.76 -4.34 25.60
N GLN A 35 -1.93 -3.90 26.52
CA GLN A 35 -2.12 -2.62 27.21
C GLN A 35 -1.52 -1.50 26.36
N LEU A 36 -2.26 -0.42 26.19
CA LEU A 36 -1.82 0.76 25.43
C LEU A 36 -0.60 1.39 26.10
N SER A 37 0.50 1.49 25.35
CA SER A 37 1.77 2.04 25.81
C SER A 37 1.98 3.48 25.32
N SER A 38 1.57 3.78 24.09
CA SER A 38 1.71 5.12 23.52
C SER A 38 0.66 5.37 22.43
N THR A 39 0.39 6.66 22.22
CA THR A 39 -0.46 7.13 21.13
C THR A 39 0.22 8.31 20.45
N ARG A 40 0.18 8.33 19.12
CA ARG A 40 0.73 9.39 18.27
C ARG A 40 -0.20 9.62 17.09
N SER A 41 -0.14 10.82 16.52
CA SER A 41 -0.78 11.15 15.25
C SER A 41 0.24 11.75 14.29
N ILE A 42 0.14 11.40 13.00
CA ILE A 42 0.89 12.03 11.92
C ILE A 42 -0.07 12.41 10.78
N THR A 43 0.25 13.45 10.03
CA THR A 43 -0.58 13.91 8.91
C THR A 43 -0.50 12.93 7.74
N ASN A 44 -1.62 12.68 7.07
CA ASN A 44 -1.66 11.93 5.81
C ASN A 44 -0.87 12.67 4.73
N GLU A 45 -0.04 11.95 3.96
CA GLU A 45 0.73 12.57 2.88
C GLU A 45 -0.07 12.65 1.56
N LEU A 46 -1.07 11.78 1.35
CA LEU A 46 -2.08 11.85 0.30
C LEU A 46 -3.45 11.52 0.89
N PRO A 47 -4.55 11.88 0.21
CA PRO A 47 -5.90 11.80 0.78
C PRO A 47 -6.37 10.40 1.19
N LEU A 48 -5.87 9.35 0.52
CA LEU A 48 -6.34 7.99 0.73
C LEU A 48 -5.27 7.16 1.45
N PHE A 49 -5.65 6.46 2.49
CA PHE A 49 -4.82 5.48 3.16
C PHE A 49 -4.98 4.11 2.50
N GLY A 50 -3.88 3.54 2.02
CA GLY A 50 -3.88 2.19 1.42
C GLY A 50 -3.58 1.09 2.41
N GLY A 51 -2.62 1.32 3.31
CA GLY A 51 -2.22 0.33 4.30
C GLY A 51 -0.92 0.66 5.01
N PHE A 52 -0.65 -0.12 6.04
CA PHE A 52 0.52 -0.02 6.92
C PHE A 52 1.22 -1.36 7.03
N TYR A 53 2.55 -1.34 7.14
CA TYR A 53 3.38 -2.51 7.41
C TYR A 53 4.47 -2.19 8.45
N ALA A 54 4.55 -3.01 9.49
CA ALA A 54 5.62 -2.98 10.47
C ALA A 54 6.73 -3.93 10.02
N GLY A 55 7.72 -3.40 9.30
CA GLY A 55 8.92 -4.14 8.95
C GLY A 55 9.87 -4.32 10.15
N ALA A 56 10.94 -5.07 9.94
CA ALA A 56 11.91 -5.38 11.01
C ALA A 56 12.53 -4.10 11.60
N ASN A 57 12.97 -3.18 10.74
CA ASN A 57 13.69 -1.97 11.15
C ASN A 57 12.94 -0.67 10.88
N ASN A 58 11.89 -0.72 10.05
CA ASN A 58 11.19 0.45 9.57
C ASN A 58 9.67 0.22 9.54
N TYR A 59 8.94 1.33 9.52
CA TYR A 59 7.52 1.35 9.21
C TYR A 59 7.31 1.83 7.78
N TYR A 60 6.30 1.28 7.14
CA TYR A 60 5.92 1.61 5.77
C TYR A 60 4.43 1.93 5.70
N VAL A 61 4.10 3.05 5.06
CA VAL A 61 2.72 3.46 4.84
C VAL A 61 2.52 3.73 3.36
N VAL A 62 1.46 3.19 2.79
CA VAL A 62 1.05 3.51 1.43
C VAL A 62 -0.15 4.46 1.49
N PHE A 63 0.01 5.59 0.83
CA PHE A 63 -1.04 6.56 0.56
C PHE A 63 -1.40 6.57 -0.92
N GLY A 64 -2.53 7.15 -1.25
CA GLY A 64 -2.94 7.36 -2.64
C GLY A 64 -3.87 8.56 -2.79
N GLN A 65 -4.13 8.87 -4.06
CA GLN A 65 -5.16 9.84 -4.43
C GLN A 65 -5.84 9.46 -5.73
N THR A 66 -7.07 9.92 -5.90
CA THR A 66 -7.83 9.73 -7.14
C THR A 66 -7.22 10.56 -8.27
N ASN A 67 -7.43 10.10 -9.49
CA ASN A 67 -6.95 10.74 -10.72
C ASN A 67 -8.13 10.86 -11.73
N PRO A 68 -9.10 11.75 -11.44
CA PRO A 68 -10.30 11.87 -12.26
C PRO A 68 -10.04 12.37 -13.69
N ASP A 69 -8.94 13.06 -13.89
CA ASP A 69 -8.54 13.56 -15.21
C ASP A 69 -7.71 12.55 -16.01
N GLU A 70 -7.46 11.34 -15.47
CA GLU A 70 -6.66 10.29 -16.09
C GLU A 70 -5.29 10.77 -16.57
N ASN A 71 -4.67 11.65 -15.79
CA ASN A 71 -3.43 12.31 -16.13
C ASN A 71 -2.23 11.47 -15.66
N ASP A 72 -1.36 11.09 -16.58
CA ASP A 72 -0.18 10.27 -16.31
C ASP A 72 0.85 10.96 -15.40
N ASN A 73 0.75 12.27 -15.19
CA ASN A 73 1.61 13.00 -14.26
C ASN A 73 1.02 13.14 -12.84
N THR A 74 -0.20 12.65 -12.60
CA THR A 74 -0.79 12.64 -11.26
C THR A 74 -0.15 11.54 -10.42
N GLU A 75 0.35 11.89 -9.24
CA GLU A 75 0.83 10.92 -8.27
C GLU A 75 -0.35 10.15 -7.69
N VAL A 76 -0.42 8.84 -7.94
CA VAL A 76 -1.58 8.02 -7.55
C VAL A 76 -1.29 7.09 -6.39
N PHE A 77 -0.03 6.71 -6.19
CA PHE A 77 0.43 5.94 -5.03
C PHE A 77 1.72 6.54 -4.50
N ARG A 78 1.84 6.61 -3.18
CA ARG A 78 3.07 6.99 -2.46
C ARG A 78 3.34 5.99 -1.34
N LEU A 79 4.49 5.34 -1.39
CA LEU A 79 5.05 4.63 -0.25
C LEU A 79 5.93 5.58 0.55
N VAL A 80 5.70 5.66 1.84
CA VAL A 80 6.53 6.43 2.78
C VAL A 80 7.19 5.48 3.77
N LYS A 81 8.48 5.66 3.97
CA LYS A 81 9.30 4.94 4.94
C LYS A 81 9.57 5.81 6.16
N TYR A 82 9.35 5.24 7.34
CA TYR A 82 9.66 5.85 8.63
C TYR A 82 10.61 4.96 9.43
N ASP A 83 11.40 5.55 10.32
CA ASP A 83 12.07 4.79 11.35
C ASP A 83 11.10 4.34 12.46
N LYS A 84 11.58 3.55 13.42
CA LYS A 84 10.77 3.07 14.54
C LYS A 84 10.33 4.17 15.54
N SER A 85 10.85 5.39 15.38
CA SER A 85 10.42 6.60 16.09
C SER A 85 9.46 7.47 15.29
N TRP A 86 9.05 7.01 14.10
CA TRP A 86 8.18 7.72 13.15
C TRP A 86 8.82 8.98 12.54
N ASN A 87 10.16 9.06 12.48
CA ASN A 87 10.81 10.05 11.65
C ASN A 87 10.74 9.60 10.19
N ARG A 88 10.35 10.52 9.31
CA ARG A 88 10.26 10.26 7.86
C ARG A 88 11.65 10.10 7.27
N LEU A 89 11.94 8.96 6.64
CA LEU A 89 13.24 8.64 6.03
C LEU A 89 13.24 8.84 4.52
N GLY A 90 12.10 8.70 3.85
CA GLY A 90 11.99 8.83 2.41
C GLY A 90 10.66 8.34 1.86
N SER A 91 10.49 8.49 0.55
CA SER A 91 9.30 8.01 -0.15
C SER A 91 9.62 7.67 -1.59
N VAL A 92 8.75 6.86 -2.19
CA VAL A 92 8.74 6.56 -3.62
C VAL A 92 7.30 6.53 -4.12
N SER A 93 7.08 6.95 -5.37
CA SER A 93 5.74 7.18 -5.90
C SER A 93 5.55 6.52 -7.26
N LEU A 94 4.29 6.17 -7.57
CA LEU A 94 3.83 5.86 -8.91
C LEU A 94 2.94 6.99 -9.40
N TYR A 95 3.18 7.41 -10.64
CA TYR A 95 2.44 8.46 -11.33
C TYR A 95 1.60 7.83 -12.44
N GLY A 96 0.38 8.32 -12.63
CA GLY A 96 -0.57 7.80 -13.60
C GLY A 96 -0.93 6.34 -13.34
N ALA A 97 0.00 5.44 -13.63
CA ALA A 97 -0.09 3.99 -13.41
C ALA A 97 -1.44 3.39 -13.82
N ASN A 98 -2.02 3.91 -14.92
CA ASN A 98 -3.34 3.53 -15.41
C ASN A 98 -4.42 3.53 -14.30
N THR A 99 -4.32 4.47 -13.34
CA THR A 99 -5.14 4.49 -12.13
C THR A 99 -6.07 5.68 -12.09
N TYR A 100 -7.37 5.39 -12.03
CA TYR A 100 -8.45 6.35 -11.77
C TYR A 100 -8.74 6.46 -10.27
N VAL A 101 -8.96 5.31 -9.60
CA VAL A 101 -9.14 5.25 -8.14
C VAL A 101 -8.25 4.17 -7.55
N PRO A 102 -7.25 4.50 -6.71
CA PRO A 102 -6.43 3.54 -6.02
C PRO A 102 -7.21 2.83 -4.88
N PHE A 103 -6.80 1.61 -4.54
CA PHE A 103 -7.34 0.77 -3.45
C PHE A 103 -8.82 0.41 -3.58
N HIS A 104 -9.43 0.63 -4.75
CA HIS A 104 -10.85 0.41 -4.94
C HIS A 104 -11.19 -1.07 -5.04
N ALA A 105 -12.15 -1.52 -4.20
CA ALA A 105 -12.70 -2.88 -4.14
C ALA A 105 -11.68 -3.98 -3.77
N GLY A 106 -10.70 -3.66 -2.94
CA GLY A 106 -9.74 -4.66 -2.47
C GLY A 106 -8.99 -4.24 -1.22
N SER A 107 -7.98 -5.00 -0.90
CA SER A 107 -7.09 -4.76 0.23
C SER A 107 -5.68 -4.46 -0.25
N LEU A 108 -4.87 -3.84 0.59
CA LEU A 108 -3.44 -3.71 0.37
C LEU A 108 -2.71 -4.68 1.30
N ARG A 109 -1.70 -5.36 0.76
CA ARG A 109 -0.80 -6.22 1.51
C ARG A 109 0.63 -5.86 1.17
N MET A 110 1.48 -5.94 2.18
CA MET A 110 2.92 -5.72 2.04
C MET A 110 3.68 -6.86 2.71
N TYR A 111 4.85 -7.16 2.15
CA TYR A 111 5.80 -8.09 2.74
C TYR A 111 7.22 -7.59 2.49
N GLU A 112 8.05 -7.57 3.55
CA GLU A 112 9.46 -7.19 3.47
C GLU A 112 10.32 -8.45 3.41
N TYR A 113 11.19 -8.54 2.43
CA TYR A 113 12.18 -9.61 2.32
C TYR A 113 13.53 -9.01 1.90
N ASN A 114 14.55 -9.23 2.71
CA ASN A 114 15.86 -8.55 2.56
C ASN A 114 15.67 -7.02 2.53
N ASN A 115 16.16 -6.37 1.48
CA ASN A 115 16.03 -4.93 1.28
C ASN A 115 14.87 -4.57 0.32
N TYR A 116 13.96 -5.51 0.08
CA TYR A 116 12.83 -5.28 -0.82
C TYR A 116 11.52 -5.28 -0.07
N LEU A 117 10.64 -4.37 -0.44
CA LEU A 117 9.24 -4.36 -0.03
C LEU A 117 8.38 -4.69 -1.24
N PHE A 118 7.54 -5.71 -1.08
CA PHE A 118 6.57 -6.11 -2.09
C PHE A 118 5.21 -5.61 -1.65
N ILE A 119 4.54 -4.88 -2.54
CA ILE A 119 3.20 -4.34 -2.33
C ILE A 119 2.27 -4.96 -3.35
N ARG A 120 1.13 -5.45 -2.87
CA ARG A 120 0.04 -5.88 -3.71
C ARG A 120 -1.25 -5.22 -3.28
N THR A 121 -1.92 -4.59 -4.23
CA THR A 121 -3.19 -3.90 -4.01
C THR A 121 -4.04 -3.95 -5.28
N CYS A 122 -5.07 -3.17 -5.32
CA CYS A 122 -5.99 -3.07 -6.45
C CYS A 122 -6.29 -1.60 -6.76
N HIS A 123 -6.81 -1.38 -7.96
CA HIS A 123 -7.24 -0.08 -8.40
C HIS A 123 -8.39 -0.19 -9.41
N THR A 124 -9.10 0.89 -9.62
CA THR A 124 -9.91 1.10 -10.81
C THR A 124 -9.03 1.80 -11.83
N MET A 125 -8.97 1.22 -13.04
CA MET A 125 -8.14 1.75 -14.14
C MET A 125 -8.80 2.95 -14.83
N TYR A 126 -8.06 3.57 -15.73
CA TYR A 126 -8.60 4.54 -16.67
C TYR A 126 -9.74 3.95 -17.52
N ALA A 127 -10.56 4.80 -18.10
CA ALA A 127 -11.63 4.37 -18.98
C ALA A 127 -11.06 3.57 -20.16
N SER A 128 -11.64 2.41 -20.40
CA SER A 128 -11.29 1.57 -21.55
C SER A 128 -12.18 1.89 -22.76
N SER A 129 -11.91 1.24 -23.89
CA SER A 129 -12.64 1.50 -25.15
C SER A 129 -14.15 1.22 -25.09
N ASP A 130 -14.61 0.47 -24.09
CA ASP A 130 -16.04 0.23 -23.83
C ASP A 130 -16.68 1.32 -22.96
N GLY A 131 -15.91 2.33 -22.53
CA GLY A 131 -16.36 3.46 -21.72
C GLY A 131 -16.45 3.18 -20.23
N PHE A 132 -15.99 2.02 -19.77
CA PHE A 132 -16.00 1.64 -18.34
C PHE A 132 -14.61 1.68 -17.71
N HIS A 133 -14.59 1.97 -16.42
CA HIS A 133 -13.41 1.86 -15.57
C HIS A 133 -13.36 0.45 -14.98
N HIS A 134 -12.52 -0.41 -15.56
CA HIS A 134 -12.34 -1.77 -15.05
C HIS A 134 -11.39 -1.79 -13.85
N GLN A 135 -11.49 -2.83 -13.05
CA GLN A 135 -10.62 -3.05 -11.90
C GLN A 135 -9.44 -3.95 -12.29
N ALA A 136 -8.29 -3.71 -11.70
CA ALA A 136 -7.12 -4.57 -11.83
C ALA A 136 -6.33 -4.62 -10.52
N ASN A 137 -5.37 -5.54 -10.47
CA ASN A 137 -4.43 -5.65 -9.37
C ASN A 137 -3.17 -4.85 -9.68
N VAL A 138 -2.60 -4.24 -8.63
CA VAL A 138 -1.32 -3.55 -8.69
C VAL A 138 -0.29 -4.37 -7.92
N THR A 139 0.84 -4.65 -8.56
CA THR A 139 2.02 -5.21 -7.91
C THR A 139 3.12 -4.16 -7.99
N TRP A 140 3.80 -3.90 -6.87
CA TRP A 140 4.85 -2.90 -6.80
C TRP A 140 5.99 -3.40 -5.92
N GLN A 141 7.19 -3.50 -6.48
CA GLN A 141 8.41 -3.90 -5.80
C GLN A 141 9.33 -2.69 -5.63
N ILE A 142 9.79 -2.49 -4.41
CA ILE A 142 10.61 -1.35 -4.02
C ILE A 142 11.90 -1.85 -3.38
N ASP A 143 13.04 -1.26 -3.78
CA ASP A 143 14.28 -1.31 -3.01
C ASP A 143 14.16 -0.32 -1.85
N THR A 144 14.11 -0.83 -0.62
CA THR A 144 13.91 -0.01 0.58
C THR A 144 15.16 0.74 1.02
N SER A 145 16.33 0.37 0.50
CA SER A 145 17.59 1.07 0.79
C SER A 145 17.70 2.38 0.01
N SER A 146 17.36 2.34 -1.28
CA SER A 146 17.37 3.49 -2.17
C SER A 146 16.04 4.24 -2.24
N MET A 147 14.96 3.63 -1.74
CA MET A 147 13.58 4.10 -1.92
C MET A 147 13.24 4.33 -3.40
N SER A 148 13.51 3.31 -4.21
CA SER A 148 13.24 3.34 -5.65
C SER A 148 12.42 2.14 -6.10
N THR A 149 11.59 2.36 -7.12
CA THR A 149 10.85 1.28 -7.79
C THR A 149 11.82 0.34 -8.51
N VAL A 150 11.73 -0.95 -8.22
CA VAL A 150 12.44 -2.02 -8.94
C VAL A 150 11.58 -2.52 -10.08
N ASP A 151 10.31 -2.79 -9.79
CA ASP A 151 9.32 -3.25 -10.77
C ASP A 151 7.91 -2.83 -10.35
N SER A 152 7.04 -2.66 -11.33
CA SER A 152 5.63 -2.37 -11.09
C SER A 152 4.76 -2.91 -12.22
N TYR A 153 3.61 -3.47 -11.87
CA TYR A 153 2.61 -3.91 -12.80
C TYR A 153 1.23 -3.45 -12.33
N TYR A 154 0.49 -2.80 -13.21
CA TYR A 154 -0.81 -2.19 -12.91
C TYR A 154 -1.83 -2.38 -14.05
N GLY A 155 -1.59 -3.36 -14.90
CA GLY A 155 -2.49 -3.73 -16.00
C GLY A 155 -3.32 -4.97 -15.70
N ILE A 156 -4.13 -5.35 -16.67
CA ILE A 156 -4.91 -6.60 -16.64
C ILE A 156 -3.99 -7.77 -16.95
N MET A 157 -4.00 -8.79 -16.09
CA MET A 157 -3.32 -10.05 -16.38
C MET A 157 -4.17 -10.89 -17.34
N ASN A 158 -3.68 -11.09 -18.56
CA ASN A 158 -4.29 -11.97 -19.52
C ASN A 158 -3.71 -13.39 -19.36
N ILE A 159 -4.52 -14.33 -18.86
CA ILE A 159 -4.10 -15.70 -18.57
C ILE A 159 -4.51 -16.70 -19.66
N GLY A 160 -4.70 -16.24 -20.88
CA GLY A 160 -4.90 -17.13 -22.04
C GLY A 160 -6.32 -17.70 -22.23
N ILE A 161 -7.15 -17.70 -21.20
CA ILE A 161 -8.57 -18.15 -21.24
C ILE A 161 -9.55 -16.97 -21.11
N GLY A 162 -9.06 -15.74 -21.25
CA GLY A 162 -9.77 -14.50 -21.03
C GLY A 162 -9.05 -13.63 -20.01
N TYR A 163 -9.60 -12.47 -19.73
CA TYR A 163 -9.07 -11.61 -18.70
C TYR A 163 -10.03 -11.52 -17.50
N ALA A 164 -9.48 -11.31 -16.31
CA ALA A 164 -10.24 -10.95 -15.13
C ALA A 164 -10.01 -9.48 -14.84
N SER A 165 -11.08 -8.68 -14.89
CA SER A 165 -11.04 -7.24 -14.60
C SER A 165 -11.55 -6.91 -13.19
N HIS A 166 -11.59 -7.88 -12.29
CA HIS A 166 -12.01 -7.69 -10.92
C HIS A 166 -10.81 -7.71 -10.00
N SER A 167 -10.81 -6.79 -9.05
CA SER A 167 -9.87 -6.83 -7.94
C SER A 167 -10.42 -7.69 -6.82
N PHE A 168 -9.52 -8.37 -6.12
CA PHE A 168 -9.83 -9.29 -5.04
C PHE A 168 -9.00 -8.93 -3.81
N ASN A 169 -9.32 -9.56 -2.68
CA ASN A 169 -8.43 -9.50 -1.53
C ASN A 169 -7.04 -9.98 -1.92
N GLN A 170 -6.05 -9.16 -1.59
CA GLN A 170 -4.68 -9.43 -1.94
C GLN A 170 -4.00 -10.27 -0.87
N PHE A 171 -3.10 -11.14 -1.33
CA PHE A 171 -2.18 -11.87 -0.49
C PHE A 171 -0.79 -11.73 -1.10
N ILE A 172 0.22 -11.67 -0.25
CA ILE A 172 1.60 -11.74 -0.64
C ILE A 172 2.36 -12.49 0.44
N GLN A 173 3.18 -13.43 0.03
CA GLN A 173 4.02 -14.22 0.89
C GLN A 173 5.33 -14.49 0.14
N VAL A 174 6.42 -14.47 0.88
CA VAL A 174 7.74 -14.84 0.35
C VAL A 174 8.22 -16.05 1.15
N ASP A 175 8.64 -17.11 0.46
CA ASP A 175 9.21 -18.30 1.09
C ASP A 175 10.67 -18.10 1.52
N ASP A 176 11.24 -19.08 2.22
CA ASP A 176 12.62 -19.03 2.71
C ASP A 176 13.66 -19.00 1.58
N ALA A 177 13.29 -19.36 0.36
CA ALA A 177 14.13 -19.28 -0.84
C ALA A 177 13.99 -17.94 -1.59
N GLY A 178 13.08 -17.07 -1.16
CA GLY A 178 12.82 -15.77 -1.78
C GLY A 178 11.83 -15.81 -2.95
N ASN A 179 11.10 -16.91 -3.14
CA ASN A 179 10.03 -16.97 -4.13
C ASN A 179 8.78 -16.25 -3.59
N ILE A 180 8.08 -15.52 -4.49
CA ILE A 180 6.92 -14.69 -4.19
C ILE A 180 5.67 -15.35 -4.75
#